data_2962d4c31c234074fb90f3a30628a6ce
#
_entry.id   2962d4c31c234074fb90f3a30628a6ce
#
_cell.length_a   1.000
_cell.length_b   1.000
_cell.length_c   1.000
_cell.angle_alpha   90.00
_cell.angle_beta   90.00
_cell.angle_gamma   90.00
#
_symmetry.space_group_name_H-M   'P 1'
#
loop_
_entity.id
_entity.type
_entity.pdbx_description
1 polymer ?
#
loop_
_entity_poly.entity_id
_entity_poly.type
_entity_poly.pdbx_seq_one_letter_code
_entity_poly.pdbx_strand_id
1 'polypeptide(L)'
;FQTEHPDPWMEEGYPFVIRREEQQRIVRYADMWVRAIPHDMPITGYGTRNVGTLRLWKAEPMEQFDYQAFNSQRFTDAIVERERTSDISRVLYPNDTTFEGKVLRARQQYFFCSASLQEIVDNYIEHHGEDLTGFAKYNSIQLNDTHPVLSIPELMRILLDEHGMGWDEAWEVVTHTFAYTNHTVLAEALEKWEMQIFDRLFPRISEIVREIDRRFREDMNKRGVDGQTIEYMAPVSGNQVRMAWIACYASYSINGVAAIHTEIIKRETLKEWYAIWPQRFNNKTNGVTPRRWLNQCNPRLASLLTEVTGSDAWVKDLSVLANYTDSVDESVYDRINEIKHANKVDFAAWVAEREGVKIDPDAIFDVQIKRLHEYKRQLLNAFYVLDPVSYTHL
;
A
#
# COMPACT_ATOMS: atom_id res chain seq x y z
N PHE A 1 10.51 21.17 -5.00
CA PHE A 1 10.59 20.08 -4.02
C PHE A 1 9.19 19.51 -3.80
N GLN A 2 9.08 18.17 -3.70
CA GLN A 2 7.85 17.50 -3.27
C GLN A 2 7.97 17.20 -1.78
N THR A 3 6.91 17.51 -1.03
CA THR A 3 6.81 17.21 0.41
C THR A 3 5.53 16.43 0.67
N GLU A 4 5.62 15.47 1.59
CA GLU A 4 4.42 14.79 2.09
C GLU A 4 3.79 15.63 3.21
N HIS A 5 2.49 15.62 3.28
CA HIS A 5 1.71 16.30 4.31
C HIS A 5 0.94 15.29 5.14
N PRO A 6 0.56 15.64 6.39
CA PRO A 6 -0.35 14.82 7.19
C PRO A 6 -1.65 14.55 6.45
N ASP A 7 -2.19 13.34 6.64
CA ASP A 7 -3.50 12.99 6.10
C ASP A 7 -4.59 13.67 6.96
N PRO A 8 -5.46 14.50 6.37
CA PRO A 8 -6.50 15.21 7.12
C PRO A 8 -7.57 14.30 7.73
N TRP A 9 -7.64 13.05 7.33
CA TRP A 9 -8.69 12.13 7.78
C TRP A 9 -8.63 11.78 9.25
N MET A 10 -7.47 11.95 9.89
CA MET A 10 -7.31 11.73 11.34
C MET A 10 -7.32 13.02 12.16
N GLU A 11 -7.59 14.16 11.54
CA GLU A 11 -7.76 15.43 12.25
C GLU A 11 -9.08 15.46 13.03
N GLU A 12 -9.08 16.18 14.17
CA GLU A 12 -10.30 16.36 14.95
C GLU A 12 -11.37 17.10 14.12
N GLY A 13 -12.59 16.56 14.16
CA GLY A 13 -13.74 17.15 13.46
C GLY A 13 -13.90 16.74 12.00
N TYR A 14 -13.09 15.83 11.47
CA TYR A 14 -13.35 15.27 10.14
C TYR A 14 -14.66 14.44 10.19
N PRO A 15 -15.72 14.83 9.43
CA PRO A 15 -17.11 14.41 9.72
C PRO A 15 -17.41 12.95 9.44
N PHE A 16 -16.55 12.25 8.70
CA PHE A 16 -16.78 10.86 8.27
C PHE A 16 -15.90 9.85 8.97
N VAL A 17 -15.02 10.28 9.87
CA VAL A 17 -14.11 9.39 10.58
C VAL A 17 -14.59 9.20 12.03
N ILE A 18 -14.71 7.94 12.43
CA ILE A 18 -15.18 7.54 13.76
C ILE A 18 -13.99 7.03 14.56
N ARG A 19 -13.61 7.73 15.61
CA ARG A 19 -12.61 7.27 16.59
C ARG A 19 -13.22 6.17 17.46
N ARG A 20 -12.53 5.01 17.59
CA ARG A 20 -12.93 3.83 18.35
C ARG A 20 -12.00 3.60 19.54
N GLU A 21 -12.05 4.43 20.55
CA GLU A 21 -11.12 4.36 21.68
C GLU A 21 -11.23 3.05 22.49
N GLU A 22 -12.42 2.50 22.56
CA GLU A 22 -12.72 1.22 23.21
C GLU A 22 -12.06 0.00 22.51
N GLN A 23 -11.67 0.16 21.25
CA GLN A 23 -11.02 -0.87 20.43
C GLN A 23 -9.51 -0.63 20.30
N GLN A 24 -8.91 0.17 21.16
CA GLN A 24 -7.48 0.43 21.13
C GLN A 24 -6.65 -0.86 21.26
N ARG A 25 -5.45 -0.82 20.65
CA ARG A 25 -4.45 -1.89 20.77
C ARG A 25 -3.15 -1.32 21.33
N ILE A 26 -2.32 -2.17 21.89
CA ILE A 26 -0.99 -1.77 22.37
C ILE A 26 0.06 -2.39 21.45
N VAL A 27 0.81 -1.53 20.78
CA VAL A 27 1.97 -1.94 19.98
C VAL A 27 3.23 -1.76 20.82
N ARG A 28 4.02 -2.83 20.91
CA ARG A 28 5.19 -2.91 21.80
C ARG A 28 6.46 -2.94 20.97
N TYR A 29 7.32 -1.96 21.19
CA TYR A 29 8.71 -1.93 20.76
C TYR A 29 9.61 -2.23 21.94
N ALA A 30 10.89 -2.53 21.68
CA ALA A 30 11.86 -2.76 22.76
C ALA A 30 12.03 -1.54 23.68
N ASP A 31 11.88 -0.34 23.15
CA ASP A 31 12.17 0.93 23.84
C ASP A 31 10.92 1.78 24.13
N MET A 32 9.72 1.37 23.71
CA MET A 32 8.48 2.10 23.98
C MET A 32 7.24 1.26 23.73
N TRP A 33 6.15 1.62 24.40
CA TRP A 33 4.82 1.09 24.15
C TRP A 33 3.92 2.21 23.62
N VAL A 34 3.07 1.87 22.65
CA VAL A 34 2.26 2.85 21.93
C VAL A 34 0.81 2.38 21.90
N ARG A 35 -0.10 3.26 22.26
CA ARG A 35 -1.53 3.04 22.04
C ARG A 35 -1.86 3.26 20.56
N ALA A 36 -2.42 2.28 19.91
CA ALA A 36 -2.97 2.37 18.58
C ALA A 36 -4.48 2.58 18.67
N ILE A 37 -4.95 3.76 18.30
CA ILE A 37 -6.36 4.13 18.34
C ILE A 37 -6.96 4.01 16.95
N PRO A 38 -7.96 3.14 16.75
CA PRO A 38 -8.56 2.98 15.42
C PRO A 38 -9.46 4.17 15.08
N HIS A 39 -9.37 4.58 13.82
CA HIS A 39 -10.19 5.60 13.19
C HIS A 39 -10.83 4.98 11.95
N ASP A 40 -12.14 4.79 11.98
CA ASP A 40 -12.90 4.12 10.94
C ASP A 40 -13.55 5.11 10.00
N MET A 41 -13.33 4.91 8.71
CA MET A 41 -14.02 5.63 7.66
C MET A 41 -14.89 4.66 6.86
N PRO A 42 -16.22 4.85 6.82
CA PRO A 42 -17.10 3.99 6.06
C PRO A 42 -16.93 4.22 4.55
N ILE A 43 -16.73 3.14 3.81
CA ILE A 43 -16.66 3.14 2.35
C ILE A 43 -17.91 2.49 1.80
N THR A 44 -18.83 3.30 1.34
CA THR A 44 -20.13 2.83 0.83
C THR A 44 -19.99 2.28 -0.59
N GLY A 45 -20.61 1.13 -0.83
CA GLY A 45 -20.73 0.55 -2.16
C GLY A 45 -21.74 1.31 -3.02
N TYR A 46 -21.43 1.50 -4.30
CA TYR A 46 -22.31 2.18 -5.23
C TYR A 46 -23.55 1.35 -5.59
N GLY A 47 -24.73 1.84 -5.25
CA GLY A 47 -26.00 1.17 -5.53
C GLY A 47 -26.17 -0.18 -4.84
N THR A 48 -25.52 -0.39 -3.70
CA THR A 48 -25.64 -1.59 -2.85
C THR A 48 -25.87 -1.18 -1.39
N ARG A 49 -26.14 -2.17 -0.53
CA ARG A 49 -26.21 -1.98 0.92
C ARG A 49 -24.90 -2.29 1.63
N ASN A 50 -23.86 -2.70 0.87
CA ASN A 50 -22.57 -3.05 1.43
C ASN A 50 -21.80 -1.78 1.81
N VAL A 51 -21.21 -1.81 2.99
CA VAL A 51 -20.31 -0.76 3.49
C VAL A 51 -19.02 -1.44 3.93
N GLY A 52 -17.91 -1.10 3.28
CA GLY A 52 -16.58 -1.48 3.74
C GLY A 52 -16.07 -0.50 4.81
N THR A 53 -15.04 -0.88 5.51
CA THR A 53 -14.37 -0.02 6.48
C THR A 53 -12.93 0.21 6.05
N LEU A 54 -12.55 1.48 5.90
CA LEU A 54 -11.15 1.87 5.88
C LEU A 54 -10.75 2.18 7.33
N ARG A 55 -9.90 1.33 7.90
CA ARG A 55 -9.37 1.53 9.25
C ARG A 55 -8.00 2.15 9.21
N LEU A 56 -7.86 3.30 9.85
CA LEU A 56 -6.62 4.00 10.08
C LEU A 56 -6.26 3.88 11.56
N TRP A 57 -4.97 3.94 11.88
CA TRP A 57 -4.48 3.85 13.25
C TRP A 57 -3.73 5.11 13.62
N LYS A 58 -4.14 5.77 14.73
CA LYS A 58 -3.43 6.90 15.30
C LYS A 58 -2.58 6.42 16.47
N ALA A 59 -1.31 6.78 16.45
CA ALA A 59 -0.38 6.50 17.53
C ALA A 59 -0.54 7.54 18.66
N GLU A 60 -0.75 7.06 19.87
CA GLU A 60 -0.84 7.87 21.07
C GLU A 60 0.04 7.29 22.19
N PRO A 61 0.66 8.14 23.05
CA PRO A 61 1.49 7.65 24.14
C PRO A 61 0.65 6.95 25.21
N MET A 62 1.31 6.11 26.01
CA MET A 62 0.68 5.49 27.17
C MET A 62 0.27 6.55 28.21
N GLU A 63 1.12 7.55 28.40
CA GLU A 63 0.85 8.72 29.25
C GLU A 63 0.97 10.00 28.42
N GLN A 64 -0.03 10.88 28.51
CA GLN A 64 -0.08 12.10 27.70
C GLN A 64 0.95 13.15 28.15
N PHE A 65 1.35 13.13 29.42
CA PHE A 65 2.19 14.17 30.01
C PHE A 65 2.96 13.65 31.23
N ASP A 66 4.26 13.82 31.25
CA ASP A 66 5.11 13.50 32.41
C ASP A 66 5.12 14.64 33.42
N TYR A 67 4.21 14.55 34.42
CA TYR A 67 4.11 15.51 35.49
C TYR A 67 5.37 15.59 36.36
N GLN A 68 6.12 14.49 36.51
CA GLN A 68 7.32 14.46 37.33
C GLN A 68 8.47 15.23 36.62
N ALA A 69 8.65 15.03 35.34
CA ALA A 69 9.58 15.80 34.53
C ALA A 69 9.24 17.30 34.54
N PHE A 70 7.95 17.62 34.40
CA PHE A 70 7.49 19.01 34.42
C PHE A 70 7.75 19.70 35.77
N ASN A 71 7.40 19.07 36.89
CA ASN A 71 7.64 19.58 38.21
C ASN A 71 9.12 19.72 38.56
N SER A 72 9.97 18.95 37.88
CA SER A 72 11.44 19.05 37.95
C SER A 72 12.04 20.08 37.00
N GLN A 73 11.22 20.94 36.40
CA GLN A 73 11.62 21.99 35.41
C GLN A 73 12.22 21.43 34.11
N ARG A 74 12.03 20.14 33.83
CA ARG A 74 12.41 19.48 32.56
C ARG A 74 11.25 19.55 31.58
N PHE A 75 10.87 20.74 31.16
CA PHE A 75 9.64 20.99 30.38
C PHE A 75 9.65 20.30 29.03
N THR A 76 10.79 20.26 28.35
CA THR A 76 10.92 19.55 27.08
C THR A 76 10.74 18.04 27.25
N ASP A 77 11.35 17.47 28.31
CA ASP A 77 11.25 16.02 28.58
C ASP A 77 9.81 15.60 28.85
N ALA A 78 9.02 16.49 29.48
CA ALA A 78 7.61 16.21 29.81
C ALA A 78 6.71 15.94 28.59
N ILE A 79 7.16 16.30 27.38
CA ILE A 79 6.41 16.10 26.13
C ILE A 79 7.14 15.21 25.11
N VAL A 80 8.40 14.83 25.35
CA VAL A 80 9.23 14.10 24.39
C VAL A 80 8.59 12.77 23.97
N GLU A 81 8.07 12.00 24.92
CA GLU A 81 7.46 10.71 24.61
C GLU A 81 6.20 10.89 23.76
N ARG A 82 5.39 11.91 24.06
CA ARG A 82 4.22 12.25 23.25
C ARG A 82 4.58 12.57 21.80
N GLU A 83 5.60 13.41 21.61
CA GLU A 83 6.01 13.80 20.25
C GLU A 83 6.60 12.62 19.46
N ARG A 84 7.50 11.83 20.09
CA ARG A 84 8.06 10.60 19.47
C ARG A 84 6.97 9.60 19.07
N THR A 85 5.95 9.45 19.90
CA THR A 85 4.83 8.56 19.61
C THR A 85 3.97 9.11 18.48
N SER A 86 3.64 10.40 18.53
CA SER A 86 2.83 11.07 17.51
C SER A 86 3.46 11.01 16.12
N ASP A 87 4.78 11.05 16.03
CA ASP A 87 5.52 10.97 14.76
C ASP A 87 5.28 9.64 14.00
N ILE A 88 4.93 8.56 14.72
CA ILE A 88 4.65 7.25 14.11
C ILE A 88 3.49 7.32 13.11
N SER A 89 2.46 8.14 13.38
CA SER A 89 1.30 8.28 12.49
C SER A 89 1.09 9.69 11.93
N ARG A 90 1.99 10.64 12.22
CA ARG A 90 1.84 12.05 11.84
C ARG A 90 1.98 12.27 10.33
N VAL A 91 3.04 11.73 9.75
CA VAL A 91 3.31 11.81 8.30
C VAL A 91 3.79 10.46 7.81
N LEU A 92 3.08 9.86 6.87
CA LEU A 92 3.47 8.61 6.24
C LEU A 92 4.61 8.86 5.23
N TYR A 93 5.50 7.88 5.06
CA TYR A 93 6.70 7.99 4.22
C TYR A 93 7.64 9.14 4.60
N PRO A 94 8.21 9.12 5.82
CA PRO A 94 9.21 10.09 6.22
C PRO A 94 10.46 9.95 5.33
N ASN A 95 11.28 11.00 5.29
CA ASN A 95 12.59 10.91 4.67
C ASN A 95 13.44 9.85 5.40
N ASP A 96 13.89 8.82 4.70
CA ASP A 96 14.66 7.68 5.23
C ASP A 96 16.12 7.64 4.75
N THR A 97 16.67 8.79 4.39
CA THR A 97 18.09 8.93 4.02
C THR A 97 19.03 8.80 5.22
N THR A 98 18.53 9.05 6.43
CA THR A 98 19.25 8.89 7.69
C THR A 98 18.86 7.62 8.42
N PHE A 99 19.68 7.20 9.39
CA PHE A 99 19.37 6.05 10.24
C PHE A 99 18.06 6.26 11.05
N GLU A 100 17.88 7.44 11.63
CA GLU A 100 16.67 7.81 12.38
C GLU A 100 15.42 7.83 11.50
N GLY A 101 15.54 8.32 10.27
CA GLY A 101 14.44 8.25 9.29
C GLY A 101 14.05 6.80 8.96
N LYS A 102 15.04 5.92 8.77
CA LYS A 102 14.79 4.47 8.60
C LYS A 102 14.14 3.86 9.83
N VAL A 103 14.61 4.21 11.04
CA VAL A 103 14.00 3.75 12.30
C VAL A 103 12.54 4.17 12.40
N LEU A 104 12.22 5.44 12.11
CA LEU A 104 10.84 5.92 12.12
C LEU A 104 9.97 5.16 11.11
N ARG A 105 10.44 4.97 9.88
CA ARG A 105 9.72 4.22 8.86
C ARG A 105 9.48 2.76 9.26
N ALA A 106 10.48 2.08 9.85
CA ALA A 106 10.31 0.72 10.38
C ALA A 106 9.28 0.68 11.51
N ARG A 107 9.27 1.68 12.41
CA ARG A 107 8.24 1.82 13.46
C ARG A 107 6.85 1.96 12.86
N GLN A 108 6.69 2.81 11.85
CA GLN A 108 5.40 3.01 11.17
C GLN A 108 4.87 1.70 10.59
N GLN A 109 5.70 0.98 9.82
CA GLN A 109 5.30 -0.29 9.23
C GLN A 109 4.88 -1.30 10.29
N TYR A 110 5.66 -1.49 11.34
CA TYR A 110 5.33 -2.42 12.42
C TYR A 110 4.08 -1.98 13.20
N PHE A 111 3.91 -0.68 13.44
CA PHE A 111 2.74 -0.12 14.12
C PHE A 111 1.44 -0.52 13.45
N PHE A 112 1.33 -0.27 12.16
CA PHE A 112 0.13 -0.59 11.40
C PHE A 112 -0.10 -2.10 11.28
N CYS A 113 0.96 -2.88 11.08
CA CYS A 113 0.88 -4.34 10.99
C CYS A 113 0.39 -4.95 12.31
N SER A 114 1.04 -4.60 13.42
CA SER A 114 0.74 -5.18 14.74
C SER A 114 -0.66 -4.80 15.21
N ALA A 115 -1.03 -3.51 15.13
CA ALA A 115 -2.36 -3.06 15.52
C ALA A 115 -3.48 -3.75 14.72
N SER A 116 -3.29 -3.87 13.40
CA SER A 116 -4.28 -4.51 12.53
C SER A 116 -4.40 -6.02 12.79
N LEU A 117 -3.28 -6.70 12.98
CA LEU A 117 -3.30 -8.15 13.23
C LEU A 117 -3.90 -8.51 14.59
N GLN A 118 -3.58 -7.76 15.65
CA GLN A 118 -4.21 -7.95 16.95
C GLN A 118 -5.73 -7.87 16.82
N GLU A 119 -6.24 -6.88 16.10
CA GLU A 119 -7.68 -6.75 15.88
C GLU A 119 -8.27 -7.90 15.06
N ILE A 120 -7.61 -8.28 13.96
CA ILE A 120 -8.11 -9.37 13.11
C ILE A 120 -8.15 -10.69 13.87
N VAL A 121 -7.16 -10.97 14.72
CA VAL A 121 -7.13 -12.17 15.56
C VAL A 121 -8.20 -12.11 16.64
N ASP A 122 -8.36 -10.98 17.33
CA ASP A 122 -9.42 -10.81 18.34
C ASP A 122 -10.82 -11.00 17.72
N ASN A 123 -11.07 -10.40 16.57
CA ASN A 123 -12.33 -10.55 15.84
C ASN A 123 -12.59 -12.02 15.42
N TYR A 124 -11.53 -12.74 15.02
CA TYR A 124 -11.66 -14.15 14.72
C TYR A 124 -12.06 -14.95 15.98
N ILE A 125 -11.38 -14.72 17.09
CA ILE A 125 -11.65 -15.41 18.36
C ILE A 125 -13.08 -15.13 18.85
N GLU A 126 -13.53 -13.89 18.75
CA GLU A 126 -14.90 -13.51 19.14
C GLU A 126 -15.96 -14.30 18.36
N HIS A 127 -15.74 -14.55 17.06
CA HIS A 127 -16.72 -15.18 16.19
C HIS A 127 -16.56 -16.71 16.03
N HIS A 128 -15.35 -17.22 16.24
CA HIS A 128 -15.00 -18.62 15.92
C HIS A 128 -14.36 -19.38 17.10
N GLY A 129 -14.06 -18.71 18.20
CA GLY A 129 -13.40 -19.29 19.38
C GLY A 129 -11.87 -19.28 19.27
N GLU A 130 -11.22 -19.80 20.32
CA GLU A 130 -9.76 -19.71 20.52
C GLU A 130 -8.91 -20.63 19.64
N ASP A 131 -9.54 -21.55 18.88
CA ASP A 131 -8.84 -22.43 17.94
C ASP A 131 -8.46 -21.66 16.68
N LEU A 132 -7.20 -21.25 16.59
CA LEU A 132 -6.67 -20.48 15.46
C LEU A 132 -6.21 -21.35 14.28
N THR A 133 -6.31 -22.67 14.34
CA THR A 133 -5.97 -23.55 13.20
C THR A 133 -6.84 -23.29 11.98
N GLY A 134 -8.08 -22.86 12.20
CA GLY A 134 -9.06 -22.47 11.18
C GLY A 134 -8.93 -21.01 10.69
N PHE A 135 -7.99 -20.21 11.19
CA PHE A 135 -7.90 -18.76 10.95
C PHE A 135 -7.88 -18.41 9.46
N ALA A 136 -7.05 -19.08 8.68
CA ALA A 136 -6.91 -18.84 7.24
C ALA A 136 -8.17 -19.15 6.42
N LYS A 137 -9.10 -19.94 6.96
CA LYS A 137 -10.38 -20.23 6.30
C LYS A 137 -11.30 -19.00 6.24
N TYR A 138 -11.18 -18.13 7.21
CA TYR A 138 -12.04 -16.94 7.37
C TYR A 138 -11.32 -15.64 7.10
N ASN A 139 -9.97 -15.64 7.09
CA ASN A 139 -9.15 -14.45 6.93
C ASN A 139 -8.19 -14.63 5.76
N SER A 140 -8.20 -13.66 4.86
CA SER A 140 -7.23 -13.54 3.78
C SER A 140 -6.67 -12.12 3.79
N ILE A 141 -5.35 -11.99 3.92
CA ILE A 141 -4.66 -10.72 4.06
C ILE A 141 -3.82 -10.46 2.82
N GLN A 142 -4.20 -9.42 2.06
CA GLN A 142 -3.46 -9.00 0.88
C GLN A 142 -2.38 -8.00 1.28
N LEU A 143 -1.13 -8.37 1.09
CA LEU A 143 0.02 -7.47 1.26
C LEU A 143 0.17 -6.60 0.02
N ASN A 144 -0.11 -5.31 0.18
CA ASN A 144 0.00 -4.34 -0.90
C ASN A 144 1.43 -3.78 -0.91
N ASP A 145 2.30 -4.35 -1.75
CA ASP A 145 3.74 -4.16 -1.76
C ASP A 145 4.44 -4.79 -0.54
N THR A 146 5.69 -4.40 -0.28
CA THR A 146 6.50 -4.92 0.82
C THR A 146 6.29 -4.19 2.14
N HIS A 147 5.65 -3.03 2.12
CA HIS A 147 5.45 -2.19 3.32
C HIS A 147 4.75 -2.92 4.48
N PRO A 148 3.71 -3.77 4.26
CA PRO A 148 3.05 -4.53 5.31
C PRO A 148 3.63 -5.94 5.55
N VAL A 149 4.79 -6.29 5.00
CA VAL A 149 5.35 -7.65 5.11
C VAL A 149 5.70 -8.03 6.55
N LEU A 150 5.96 -7.05 7.44
CA LEU A 150 6.11 -7.30 8.87
C LEU A 150 4.89 -7.98 9.51
N SER A 151 3.74 -7.98 8.84
CA SER A 151 2.57 -8.76 9.25
C SER A 151 2.84 -10.26 9.30
N ILE A 152 3.73 -10.80 8.46
CA ILE A 152 4.06 -12.23 8.44
C ILE A 152 4.72 -12.64 9.76
N PRO A 153 5.88 -12.09 10.16
CA PRO A 153 6.50 -12.46 11.43
C PRO A 153 5.68 -11.98 12.64
N GLU A 154 4.88 -10.93 12.53
CA GLU A 154 4.01 -10.50 13.62
C GLU A 154 2.85 -11.47 13.85
N LEU A 155 2.21 -12.01 12.82
CA LEU A 155 1.21 -13.05 12.99
C LEU A 155 1.84 -14.31 13.60
N MET A 156 3.05 -14.70 13.16
CA MET A 156 3.79 -15.78 13.80
C MET A 156 3.99 -15.50 15.29
N ARG A 157 4.41 -14.28 15.67
CA ARG A 157 4.60 -13.90 17.09
C ARG A 157 3.30 -14.04 17.89
N ILE A 158 2.20 -13.54 17.37
CA ILE A 158 0.89 -13.64 18.04
C ILE A 158 0.52 -15.11 18.25
N LEU A 159 0.61 -15.93 17.21
CA LEU A 159 0.25 -17.35 17.28
C LEU A 159 1.16 -18.14 18.23
N LEU A 160 2.47 -17.88 18.20
CA LEU A 160 3.46 -18.59 19.02
C LEU A 160 3.41 -18.12 20.49
N ASP A 161 3.51 -16.81 20.72
CA ASP A 161 3.81 -16.24 22.02
C ASP A 161 2.55 -15.90 22.83
N GLU A 162 1.44 -15.54 22.17
CA GLU A 162 0.19 -15.19 22.84
C GLU A 162 -0.80 -16.38 22.89
N HIS A 163 -0.77 -17.24 21.88
CA HIS A 163 -1.70 -18.38 21.80
C HIS A 163 -1.01 -19.76 21.94
N GLY A 164 0.31 -19.79 22.11
CA GLY A 164 1.05 -21.02 22.43
C GLY A 164 1.05 -22.09 21.34
N MET A 165 0.79 -21.71 20.08
CA MET A 165 0.84 -22.65 18.95
C MET A 165 2.27 -23.14 18.69
N GLY A 166 2.40 -24.38 18.18
CA GLY A 166 3.67 -24.86 17.66
C GLY A 166 4.09 -24.13 16.37
N TRP A 167 5.42 -24.08 16.10
CA TRP A 167 5.91 -23.35 14.91
C TRP A 167 5.30 -23.85 13.61
N ASP A 168 5.25 -25.15 13.39
CA ASP A 168 4.78 -25.73 12.12
C ASP A 168 3.30 -25.46 11.90
N GLU A 169 2.51 -25.53 12.96
CA GLU A 169 1.08 -25.21 12.94
C GLU A 169 0.85 -23.71 12.67
N ALA A 170 1.57 -22.84 13.37
CA ALA A 170 1.50 -21.39 13.14
C ALA A 170 1.94 -21.02 11.72
N TRP A 171 2.98 -21.66 11.20
CA TRP A 171 3.47 -21.45 9.84
C TRP A 171 2.47 -21.88 8.78
N GLU A 172 1.76 -22.99 9.02
CA GLU A 172 0.67 -23.45 8.15
C GLU A 172 -0.45 -22.40 8.09
N VAL A 173 -0.88 -21.85 9.22
CA VAL A 173 -1.86 -20.76 9.26
C VAL A 173 -1.36 -19.54 8.49
N VAL A 174 -0.15 -19.09 8.73
CA VAL A 174 0.45 -17.89 8.10
C VAL A 174 0.52 -18.06 6.58
N THR A 175 1.02 -19.20 6.10
CA THR A 175 1.20 -19.43 4.65
C THR A 175 -0.10 -19.59 3.88
N HIS A 176 -1.22 -19.82 4.55
CA HIS A 176 -2.56 -19.84 3.95
C HIS A 176 -3.34 -18.54 4.15
N THR A 177 -2.82 -17.61 4.95
CA THR A 177 -3.48 -16.33 5.23
C THR A 177 -3.02 -15.21 4.30
N PHE A 178 -1.72 -15.14 3.95
CA PHE A 178 -1.16 -14.02 3.22
C PHE A 178 -1.08 -14.23 1.72
N ALA A 179 -1.38 -13.16 0.98
CA ALA A 179 -1.11 -13.02 -0.44
C ALA A 179 -0.30 -11.73 -0.68
N TYR A 180 0.57 -11.74 -1.69
CA TYR A 180 1.50 -10.64 -1.97
C TYR A 180 1.27 -10.03 -3.35
N THR A 181 1.11 -8.72 -3.41
CA THR A 181 1.09 -7.94 -4.64
C THR A 181 2.43 -7.21 -4.81
N ASN A 182 3.15 -7.52 -5.88
CA ASN A 182 4.37 -6.80 -6.25
C ASN A 182 4.03 -5.61 -7.16
N HIS A 183 4.68 -4.45 -6.92
CA HIS A 183 4.49 -3.21 -7.70
C HIS A 183 5.75 -2.78 -8.46
N THR A 184 6.90 -3.42 -8.25
CA THR A 184 8.17 -3.04 -8.86
C THR A 184 8.76 -4.15 -9.71
N VAL A 185 9.45 -3.77 -10.80
CA VAL A 185 10.19 -4.69 -11.67
C VAL A 185 11.69 -4.69 -11.42
N LEU A 186 12.20 -3.66 -10.75
CA LEU A 186 13.64 -3.49 -10.48
C LEU A 186 14.01 -4.24 -9.20
N ALA A 187 14.79 -5.32 -9.30
CA ALA A 187 15.20 -6.12 -8.14
C ALA A 187 15.98 -5.30 -7.10
N GLU A 188 16.77 -4.32 -7.54
CA GLU A 188 17.51 -3.40 -6.66
C GLU A 188 16.60 -2.44 -5.87
N ALA A 189 15.39 -2.18 -6.36
CA ALA A 189 14.40 -1.34 -5.69
C ALA A 189 13.52 -2.10 -4.69
N LEU A 190 13.70 -3.42 -4.55
CA LEU A 190 13.01 -4.22 -3.55
C LEU A 190 13.51 -3.85 -2.15
N GLU A 191 12.57 -3.64 -1.23
CA GLU A 191 12.83 -3.15 0.12
C GLU A 191 13.71 -4.10 0.93
N LYS A 192 14.75 -3.54 1.55
CA LYS A 192 15.70 -4.24 2.43
C LYS A 192 15.89 -3.41 3.69
N TRP A 193 16.01 -4.11 4.82
CA TRP A 193 16.26 -3.49 6.12
C TRP A 193 17.55 -4.02 6.73
N GLU A 194 18.32 -3.13 7.34
CA GLU A 194 19.46 -3.55 8.14
C GLU A 194 18.97 -4.34 9.36
N MET A 195 19.52 -5.53 9.60
CA MET A 195 19.11 -6.39 10.70
C MET A 195 19.22 -5.70 12.07
N GLN A 196 20.17 -4.80 12.24
CA GLN A 196 20.33 -4.04 13.49
C GLN A 196 19.10 -3.17 13.84
N ILE A 197 18.31 -2.72 12.84
CA ILE A 197 17.07 -2.01 13.09
C ILE A 197 16.04 -2.94 13.72
N PHE A 198 15.95 -4.17 13.23
CA PHE A 198 15.06 -5.20 13.78
C PHE A 198 15.51 -5.62 15.18
N ASP A 199 16.79 -5.88 15.39
CA ASP A 199 17.35 -6.23 16.70
C ASP A 199 17.11 -5.13 17.73
N ARG A 200 17.17 -3.86 17.33
CA ARG A 200 16.96 -2.71 18.20
C ARG A 200 15.48 -2.46 18.53
N LEU A 201 14.61 -2.54 17.54
CA LEU A 201 13.21 -2.09 17.68
C LEU A 201 12.26 -3.20 18.11
N PHE A 202 12.42 -4.38 17.55
CA PHE A 202 11.52 -5.51 17.74
C PHE A 202 12.30 -6.85 17.75
N PRO A 203 13.07 -7.10 18.84
CA PRO A 203 13.98 -8.23 18.93
C PRO A 203 13.28 -9.58 18.71
N ARG A 204 12.03 -9.74 19.21
CA ARG A 204 11.29 -11.00 19.01
C ARG A 204 10.95 -11.25 17.54
N ILE A 205 10.58 -10.20 16.80
CA ILE A 205 10.37 -10.28 15.35
C ILE A 205 11.69 -10.64 14.64
N SER A 206 12.81 -10.07 15.09
CA SER A 206 14.13 -10.39 14.56
C SER A 206 14.47 -11.89 14.71
N GLU A 207 14.19 -12.48 15.86
CA GLU A 207 14.35 -13.93 16.10
C GLU A 207 13.48 -14.76 15.15
N ILE A 208 12.20 -14.39 15.01
CA ILE A 208 11.26 -15.08 14.11
C ILE A 208 11.73 -14.98 12.66
N VAL A 209 12.18 -13.82 12.20
CA VAL A 209 12.72 -13.65 10.84
C VAL A 209 13.95 -14.51 10.59
N ARG A 210 14.86 -14.62 11.56
CA ARG A 210 16.02 -15.52 11.47
C ARG A 210 15.60 -16.99 11.39
N GLU A 211 14.58 -17.38 12.14
CA GLU A 211 14.05 -18.74 12.09
C GLU A 211 13.32 -19.03 10.77
N ILE A 212 12.60 -18.05 10.21
CA ILE A 212 12.03 -18.16 8.86
C ILE A 212 13.14 -18.38 7.82
N ASP A 213 14.24 -17.63 7.90
CA ASP A 213 15.39 -17.78 7.00
C ASP A 213 16.04 -19.17 7.14
N ARG A 214 16.24 -19.63 8.38
CA ARG A 214 16.83 -20.95 8.65
C ARG A 214 16.00 -22.06 8.03
N ARG A 215 14.68 -22.01 8.23
CA ARG A 215 13.73 -23.00 7.69
C ARG A 215 13.63 -22.92 6.17
N PHE A 216 13.64 -21.71 5.62
CA PHE A 216 13.71 -21.52 4.17
C PHE A 216 14.93 -22.24 3.58
N ARG A 217 16.12 -22.02 4.15
CA ARG A 217 17.36 -22.68 3.69
C ARG A 217 17.29 -24.19 3.77
N GLU A 218 16.72 -24.74 4.83
CA GLU A 218 16.49 -26.18 4.96
C GLU A 218 15.51 -26.72 3.91
N ASP A 219 14.40 -26.02 3.66
CA ASP A 219 13.42 -26.42 2.63
C ASP A 219 14.06 -26.41 1.24
N MET A 220 14.82 -25.37 0.90
CA MET A 220 15.51 -25.28 -0.39
C MET A 220 16.58 -26.37 -0.56
N ASN A 221 17.33 -26.67 0.47
CA ASN A 221 18.29 -27.78 0.45
C ASN A 221 17.60 -29.13 0.23
N LYS A 222 16.47 -29.38 0.90
CA LYS A 222 15.65 -30.61 0.71
C LYS A 222 15.12 -30.72 -0.72
N ARG A 223 14.86 -29.61 -1.39
CA ARG A 223 14.42 -29.54 -2.80
C ARG A 223 15.59 -29.68 -3.79
N GLY A 224 16.82 -29.72 -3.32
CA GLY A 224 18.01 -29.84 -4.18
C GLY A 224 18.38 -28.54 -4.91
N VAL A 225 17.96 -27.39 -4.39
CA VAL A 225 18.35 -26.08 -4.92
C VAL A 225 19.83 -25.84 -4.58
N ASP A 226 20.59 -25.29 -5.52
CA ASP A 226 22.01 -25.03 -5.31
C ASP A 226 22.24 -23.87 -4.31
N GLY A 227 23.41 -23.91 -3.65
CA GLY A 227 23.72 -22.97 -2.56
C GLY A 227 23.76 -21.49 -2.98
N GLN A 228 24.13 -21.19 -4.23
CA GLN A 228 24.14 -19.81 -4.72
C GLN A 228 22.72 -19.28 -4.91
N THR A 229 21.83 -20.07 -5.46
CA THR A 229 20.41 -19.77 -5.60
C THR A 229 19.74 -19.62 -4.23
N ILE A 230 20.06 -20.53 -3.27
CA ILE A 230 19.55 -20.39 -1.88
C ILE A 230 19.96 -19.05 -1.28
N GLU A 231 21.23 -18.67 -1.39
CA GLU A 231 21.72 -17.39 -0.84
C GLU A 231 21.06 -16.18 -1.52
N TYR A 232 20.83 -16.26 -2.83
CA TYR A 232 20.11 -15.22 -3.57
C TYR A 232 18.66 -15.07 -3.09
N MET A 233 17.96 -16.17 -2.84
CA MET A 233 16.55 -16.19 -2.42
C MET A 233 16.37 -16.05 -0.90
N ALA A 234 17.43 -16.09 -0.10
CA ALA A 234 17.33 -16.11 1.35
C ALA A 234 16.65 -14.85 1.91
N PRO A 235 15.68 -14.99 2.81
CA PRO A 235 15.04 -13.88 3.52
C PRO A 235 16.03 -12.99 4.28
N VAL A 236 17.10 -13.56 4.81
CA VAL A 236 18.19 -12.83 5.46
C VAL A 236 19.51 -13.13 4.77
N SER A 237 20.19 -12.10 4.30
CA SER A 237 21.52 -12.23 3.69
C SER A 237 22.29 -10.91 3.79
N GLY A 238 23.62 -10.97 3.95
CA GLY A 238 24.47 -9.79 4.07
C GLY A 238 24.05 -8.85 5.22
N ASN A 239 23.58 -9.40 6.33
CA ASN A 239 23.03 -8.65 7.47
C ASN A 239 21.80 -7.78 7.13
N GLN A 240 21.08 -8.12 6.08
CA GLN A 240 19.86 -7.44 5.64
C GLN A 240 18.66 -8.38 5.63
N VAL A 241 17.52 -7.87 6.05
CA VAL A 241 16.20 -8.49 5.89
C VAL A 241 15.65 -8.09 4.52
N ARG A 242 15.29 -9.06 3.71
CA ARG A 242 14.77 -8.86 2.36
C ARG A 242 13.26 -9.08 2.35
N MET A 243 12.50 -8.00 2.39
CA MET A 243 11.06 -8.06 2.63
C MET A 243 10.30 -8.84 1.55
N ALA A 244 10.61 -8.62 0.27
CA ALA A 244 9.98 -9.34 -0.83
C ALA A 244 10.22 -10.86 -0.76
N TRP A 245 11.37 -11.31 -0.25
CA TRP A 245 11.69 -12.72 -0.11
C TRP A 245 10.88 -13.39 0.99
N ILE A 246 10.67 -12.70 2.12
CA ILE A 246 9.73 -13.16 3.16
C ILE A 246 8.32 -13.27 2.58
N ALA A 247 7.86 -12.25 1.85
CA ALA A 247 6.54 -12.25 1.22
C ALA A 247 6.37 -13.40 0.23
N CYS A 248 7.35 -13.65 -0.64
CA CYS A 248 7.29 -14.75 -1.61
C CYS A 248 7.26 -16.12 -0.94
N TYR A 249 8.02 -16.31 0.15
CA TYR A 249 8.07 -17.58 0.86
C TYR A 249 6.76 -17.87 1.61
N ALA A 250 6.20 -16.85 2.26
CA ALA A 250 5.04 -17.00 3.13
C ALA A 250 3.68 -16.82 2.43
N SER A 251 3.62 -16.35 1.19
CA SER A 251 2.33 -16.06 0.53
C SER A 251 1.85 -17.23 -0.33
N TYR A 252 0.57 -17.57 -0.24
CA TYR A 252 -0.05 -18.57 -1.10
C TYR A 252 -0.28 -18.07 -2.53
N SER A 253 -0.33 -16.75 -2.73
CA SER A 253 -0.57 -16.11 -4.03
C SER A 253 0.34 -14.89 -4.19
N ILE A 254 0.93 -14.73 -5.37
CA ILE A 254 1.83 -13.62 -5.74
C ILE A 254 1.31 -13.06 -7.06
N ASN A 255 0.98 -11.78 -7.09
CA ASN A 255 0.52 -11.17 -8.33
C ASN A 255 1.30 -9.92 -8.73
N GLY A 256 1.41 -9.74 -10.05
CA GLY A 256 1.71 -8.45 -10.65
C GLY A 256 0.44 -7.65 -10.90
N VAL A 257 0.59 -6.38 -11.31
CA VAL A 257 -0.51 -5.40 -11.43
C VAL A 257 -0.90 -5.07 -12.88
N ALA A 258 -0.29 -5.75 -13.84
CA ALA A 258 -0.63 -5.73 -15.26
C ALA A 258 -0.06 -7.00 -15.94
N ALA A 259 -0.61 -7.42 -17.06
CA ALA A 259 -0.14 -8.62 -17.77
C ALA A 259 1.37 -8.55 -18.09
N ILE A 260 1.82 -7.45 -18.67
CA ILE A 260 3.24 -7.25 -18.98
C ILE A 260 4.12 -7.23 -17.72
N HIS A 261 3.66 -6.59 -16.64
CA HIS A 261 4.35 -6.57 -15.36
C HIS A 261 4.50 -7.98 -14.79
N THR A 262 3.42 -8.75 -14.82
CA THR A 262 3.41 -10.13 -14.31
C THR A 262 4.40 -11.01 -15.07
N GLU A 263 4.50 -10.88 -16.39
CA GLU A 263 5.48 -11.62 -17.18
C GLU A 263 6.92 -11.20 -16.87
N ILE A 264 7.17 -9.91 -16.63
CA ILE A 264 8.51 -9.44 -16.23
C ILE A 264 8.90 -10.02 -14.87
N ILE A 265 8.03 -9.99 -13.87
CA ILE A 265 8.36 -10.55 -12.55
C ILE A 265 8.62 -12.07 -12.60
N LYS A 266 7.90 -12.82 -13.45
CA LYS A 266 8.14 -14.25 -13.66
C LYS A 266 9.46 -14.57 -14.34
N ARG A 267 9.89 -13.73 -15.29
CA ARG A 267 11.08 -13.99 -16.12
C ARG A 267 12.36 -13.37 -15.56
N GLU A 268 12.24 -12.30 -14.78
CA GLU A 268 13.36 -11.49 -14.33
C GLU A 268 13.37 -11.33 -12.80
N THR A 269 12.48 -10.50 -12.25
CA THR A 269 12.55 -10.04 -10.86
C THR A 269 12.41 -11.16 -9.84
N LEU A 270 11.50 -12.11 -10.06
CA LEU A 270 11.18 -13.23 -9.16
C LEU A 270 11.29 -14.59 -9.86
N LYS A 271 12.18 -14.71 -10.84
CA LYS A 271 12.29 -15.91 -11.69
C LYS A 271 12.61 -17.18 -10.90
N GLU A 272 13.45 -17.09 -9.87
CA GLU A 272 13.81 -18.23 -9.02
C GLU A 272 12.61 -18.69 -8.19
N TRP A 273 11.82 -17.76 -7.70
CA TRP A 273 10.58 -18.03 -6.97
C TRP A 273 9.54 -18.66 -7.88
N TYR A 274 9.41 -18.14 -9.11
CA TYR A 274 8.50 -18.71 -10.12
C TYR A 274 8.91 -20.11 -10.54
N ALA A 275 10.20 -20.39 -10.66
CA ALA A 275 10.71 -21.73 -11.00
C ALA A 275 10.32 -22.79 -9.95
N ILE A 276 10.27 -22.41 -8.67
CA ILE A 276 9.96 -23.35 -7.56
C ILE A 276 8.45 -23.43 -7.31
N TRP A 277 7.72 -22.31 -7.38
CA TRP A 277 6.27 -22.24 -7.09
C TRP A 277 5.48 -21.53 -8.20
N PRO A 278 5.49 -22.04 -9.45
CA PRO A 278 4.80 -21.36 -10.57
C PRO A 278 3.30 -21.16 -10.33
N GLN A 279 2.66 -22.05 -9.59
CA GLN A 279 1.22 -22.03 -9.28
C GLN A 279 0.80 -20.84 -8.39
N ARG A 280 1.75 -20.21 -7.67
CA ARG A 280 1.46 -19.04 -6.83
C ARG A 280 1.32 -17.75 -7.64
N PHE A 281 1.89 -17.71 -8.86
CA PHE A 281 1.99 -16.50 -9.66
C PHE A 281 0.78 -16.30 -10.56
N ASN A 282 0.19 -15.12 -10.47
CA ASN A 282 -0.95 -14.74 -11.29
C ASN A 282 -0.95 -13.22 -11.58
N ASN A 283 -1.85 -12.79 -12.48
CA ASN A 283 -2.02 -11.38 -12.81
C ASN A 283 -3.31 -10.83 -12.23
N LYS A 284 -3.23 -9.65 -11.62
CA LYS A 284 -4.38 -8.83 -11.22
C LYS A 284 -4.16 -7.43 -11.78
N THR A 285 -4.66 -7.18 -12.99
CA THR A 285 -4.56 -5.85 -13.60
C THR A 285 -5.26 -4.81 -12.74
N ASN A 286 -4.58 -3.69 -12.47
CA ASN A 286 -5.17 -2.58 -11.75
C ASN A 286 -6.47 -2.12 -12.42
N GLY A 287 -7.49 -1.93 -11.60
CA GLY A 287 -8.78 -1.42 -12.05
C GLY A 287 -8.89 0.09 -11.93
N VAL A 288 -9.91 0.62 -12.57
CA VAL A 288 -10.32 2.02 -12.47
C VAL A 288 -11.78 2.05 -12.07
N THR A 289 -12.15 2.85 -11.07
CA THR A 289 -13.55 3.07 -10.76
C THR A 289 -14.18 4.07 -11.75
N PRO A 290 -15.13 3.63 -12.61
CA PRO A 290 -15.76 4.52 -13.58
C PRO A 290 -16.63 5.60 -12.91
N ARG A 291 -17.10 5.35 -11.70
CA ARG A 291 -17.89 6.29 -10.92
C ARG A 291 -17.14 7.58 -10.63
N ARG A 292 -15.89 7.49 -10.16
CA ARG A 292 -15.06 8.66 -9.86
C ARG A 292 -14.35 9.18 -11.10
N TRP A 293 -13.66 8.30 -11.83
CA TRP A 293 -12.70 8.68 -12.86
C TRP A 293 -13.31 8.92 -14.24
N LEU A 294 -14.61 8.71 -14.39
CA LEU A 294 -15.35 9.01 -15.60
C LEU A 294 -16.65 9.77 -15.28
N ASN A 295 -17.56 9.17 -14.51
CA ASN A 295 -18.89 9.76 -14.26
C ASN A 295 -18.81 11.09 -13.48
N GLN A 296 -18.04 11.12 -12.38
CA GLN A 296 -17.92 12.31 -11.54
C GLN A 296 -16.98 13.35 -12.12
N CYS A 297 -15.81 12.94 -12.64
CA CYS A 297 -14.78 13.90 -13.08
C CYS A 297 -15.02 14.44 -14.49
N ASN A 298 -15.88 13.80 -15.31
CA ASN A 298 -16.21 14.27 -16.65
C ASN A 298 -17.70 14.11 -16.96
N PRO A 299 -18.58 14.93 -16.34
CA PRO A 299 -20.03 14.79 -16.47
C PRO A 299 -20.54 15.00 -17.89
N ARG A 300 -19.88 15.84 -18.70
CA ARG A 300 -20.24 16.02 -20.12
C ARG A 300 -20.05 14.73 -20.92
N LEU A 301 -18.90 14.07 -20.75
CA LEU A 301 -18.65 12.78 -21.40
C LEU A 301 -19.58 11.69 -20.85
N ALA A 302 -19.82 11.66 -19.55
CA ALA A 302 -20.74 10.73 -18.92
C ALA A 302 -22.16 10.83 -19.51
N SER A 303 -22.64 12.04 -19.74
CA SER A 303 -23.94 12.26 -20.37
C SER A 303 -23.97 11.72 -21.80
N LEU A 304 -22.94 11.99 -22.60
CA LEU A 304 -22.80 11.44 -23.95
C LEU A 304 -22.80 9.92 -23.98
N LEU A 305 -22.01 9.29 -23.07
CA LEU A 305 -21.97 7.83 -22.98
C LEU A 305 -23.32 7.22 -22.63
N THR A 306 -24.04 7.82 -21.68
CA THR A 306 -25.38 7.38 -21.30
C THR A 306 -26.39 7.52 -22.47
N GLU A 307 -26.29 8.58 -23.24
CA GLU A 307 -27.12 8.79 -24.43
C GLU A 307 -26.81 7.74 -25.52
N VAL A 308 -25.55 7.55 -25.88
CA VAL A 308 -25.13 6.61 -26.93
C VAL A 308 -25.48 5.17 -26.56
N THR A 309 -25.33 4.80 -25.27
CA THR A 309 -25.66 3.44 -24.81
C THR A 309 -27.12 3.24 -24.42
N GLY A 310 -27.87 4.32 -24.28
CA GLY A 310 -29.25 4.29 -23.81
C GLY A 310 -29.40 3.88 -22.32
N SER A 311 -28.30 3.83 -21.56
CA SER A 311 -28.27 3.33 -20.18
C SER A 311 -27.05 3.86 -19.42
N ASP A 312 -27.16 3.96 -18.09
CA ASP A 312 -26.05 4.24 -17.18
C ASP A 312 -25.35 2.98 -16.65
N ALA A 313 -25.63 1.81 -17.22
CA ALA A 313 -25.05 0.53 -16.78
C ALA A 313 -23.52 0.53 -16.81
N TRP A 314 -22.90 1.29 -17.72
CA TRP A 314 -21.44 1.47 -17.81
C TRP A 314 -20.82 2.07 -16.53
N VAL A 315 -21.60 2.77 -15.72
CA VAL A 315 -21.15 3.32 -14.42
C VAL A 315 -20.75 2.22 -13.44
N LYS A 316 -21.35 1.04 -13.56
CA LYS A 316 -21.04 -0.15 -12.76
C LYS A 316 -20.07 -1.10 -13.48
N ASP A 317 -20.23 -1.24 -14.79
CA ASP A 317 -19.47 -2.17 -15.61
C ASP A 317 -19.06 -1.52 -16.95
N LEU A 318 -17.81 -1.10 -17.05
CA LEU A 318 -17.26 -0.50 -18.27
C LEU A 318 -17.30 -1.42 -19.48
N SER A 319 -17.35 -2.74 -19.30
CA SER A 319 -17.38 -3.70 -20.41
C SER A 319 -18.62 -3.53 -21.30
N VAL A 320 -19.69 -2.97 -20.77
CA VAL A 320 -20.90 -2.61 -21.51
C VAL A 320 -20.57 -1.69 -22.69
N LEU A 321 -19.60 -0.80 -22.57
CA LEU A 321 -19.21 0.13 -23.65
C LEU A 321 -18.67 -0.57 -24.89
N ALA A 322 -18.09 -1.76 -24.74
CA ALA A 322 -17.56 -2.54 -25.87
C ALA A 322 -18.65 -2.91 -26.88
N ASN A 323 -19.91 -3.02 -26.44
CA ASN A 323 -21.04 -3.36 -27.31
C ASN A 323 -21.48 -2.21 -28.22
N TYR A 324 -20.96 -1.00 -27.98
CA TYR A 324 -21.37 0.23 -28.66
C TYR A 324 -20.26 0.82 -29.56
N THR A 325 -19.15 0.13 -29.74
CA THR A 325 -18.03 0.58 -30.59
C THR A 325 -18.48 0.86 -32.03
N ASP A 326 -19.35 0.02 -32.58
CA ASP A 326 -19.89 0.17 -33.94
C ASP A 326 -20.97 1.28 -34.04
N SER A 327 -21.45 1.80 -32.91
CA SER A 327 -22.42 2.91 -32.85
C SER A 327 -21.72 4.28 -32.77
N VAL A 328 -20.39 4.31 -32.76
CA VAL A 328 -19.60 5.55 -32.74
C VAL A 328 -19.39 6.00 -34.18
N ASP A 329 -20.23 6.93 -34.62
CA ASP A 329 -20.14 7.59 -35.91
C ASP A 329 -19.47 8.97 -35.85
N GLU A 330 -19.37 9.64 -36.97
CA GLU A 330 -18.77 10.98 -37.08
C GLU A 330 -19.43 12.02 -36.15
N SER A 331 -20.71 11.92 -35.94
CA SER A 331 -21.44 12.85 -35.06
C SER A 331 -21.06 12.66 -33.57
N VAL A 332 -20.80 11.45 -33.17
CA VAL A 332 -20.30 11.14 -31.81
C VAL A 332 -18.87 11.66 -31.62
N TYR A 333 -18.00 11.53 -32.65
CA TYR A 333 -16.65 12.10 -32.63
C TYR A 333 -16.68 13.63 -32.51
N ASP A 334 -17.53 14.31 -33.25
CA ASP A 334 -17.66 15.75 -33.15
C ASP A 334 -18.09 16.20 -31.75
N ARG A 335 -19.05 15.52 -31.16
CA ARG A 335 -19.49 15.78 -29.78
C ARG A 335 -18.40 15.50 -28.75
N ILE A 336 -17.57 14.46 -28.94
CA ILE A 336 -16.41 14.22 -28.07
C ILE A 336 -15.42 15.39 -28.16
N ASN A 337 -15.17 15.90 -29.36
CA ASN A 337 -14.27 17.04 -29.57
C ASN A 337 -14.81 18.31 -28.92
N GLU A 338 -16.11 18.60 -29.06
CA GLU A 338 -16.78 19.72 -28.37
C GLU A 338 -16.63 19.60 -26.82
N ILE A 339 -16.86 18.39 -26.27
CA ILE A 339 -16.72 18.14 -24.85
C ILE A 339 -15.26 18.35 -24.38
N LYS A 340 -14.30 17.85 -25.15
CA LYS A 340 -12.86 18.04 -24.85
C LYS A 340 -12.48 19.51 -24.88
N HIS A 341 -12.96 20.25 -25.89
CA HIS A 341 -12.69 21.69 -25.97
C HIS A 341 -13.34 22.45 -24.81
N ALA A 342 -14.60 22.18 -24.49
CA ALA A 342 -15.26 22.82 -23.35
C ALA A 342 -14.53 22.56 -22.02
N ASN A 343 -14.03 21.33 -21.81
CA ASN A 343 -13.23 21.00 -20.62
C ASN A 343 -11.88 21.75 -20.61
N LYS A 344 -11.25 21.97 -21.77
CA LYS A 344 -10.02 22.77 -21.87
C LYS A 344 -10.28 24.24 -21.58
N VAL A 345 -11.40 24.80 -22.03
CA VAL A 345 -11.82 26.19 -21.71
C VAL A 345 -11.99 26.36 -20.20
N ASP A 346 -12.70 25.44 -19.54
CA ASP A 346 -12.88 25.48 -18.09
C ASP A 346 -11.54 25.38 -17.36
N PHE A 347 -10.66 24.50 -17.80
CA PHE A 347 -9.34 24.34 -17.21
C PHE A 347 -8.46 25.58 -17.43
N ALA A 348 -8.48 26.16 -18.62
CA ALA A 348 -7.74 27.38 -18.91
C ALA A 348 -8.21 28.56 -18.02
N ALA A 349 -9.51 28.70 -17.80
CA ALA A 349 -10.08 29.69 -16.89
C ALA A 349 -9.62 29.46 -15.44
N TRP A 350 -9.66 28.21 -14.96
CA TRP A 350 -9.22 27.84 -13.63
C TRP A 350 -7.72 28.13 -13.41
N VAL A 351 -6.85 27.81 -14.40
CA VAL A 351 -5.42 28.13 -14.33
C VAL A 351 -5.17 29.63 -14.31
N ALA A 352 -5.88 30.39 -15.16
CA ALA A 352 -5.76 31.85 -15.20
C ALA A 352 -6.12 32.49 -13.85
N GLU A 353 -7.18 32.00 -13.19
CA GLU A 353 -7.62 32.50 -11.89
C GLU A 353 -6.61 32.19 -10.77
N ARG A 354 -6.07 30.95 -10.74
CA ARG A 354 -5.23 30.48 -9.64
C ARG A 354 -3.75 30.82 -9.79
N GLU A 355 -3.24 30.69 -11.02
CA GLU A 355 -1.80 30.79 -11.31
C GLU A 355 -1.44 32.07 -12.08
N GLY A 356 -2.44 32.83 -12.54
CA GLY A 356 -2.22 34.02 -13.36
C GLY A 356 -1.71 33.71 -14.77
N VAL A 357 -1.74 32.46 -15.20
CA VAL A 357 -1.21 32.00 -16.49
C VAL A 357 -2.35 31.82 -17.48
N LYS A 358 -2.24 32.41 -18.67
CA LYS A 358 -3.18 32.21 -19.76
C LYS A 358 -2.75 31.03 -20.62
N ILE A 359 -3.64 30.07 -20.81
CA ILE A 359 -3.45 28.89 -21.65
C ILE A 359 -4.44 28.97 -22.82
N ASP A 360 -3.96 28.67 -24.02
CA ASP A 360 -4.80 28.58 -25.22
C ASP A 360 -5.56 27.23 -25.21
N PRO A 361 -6.90 27.22 -25.12
CA PRO A 361 -7.70 26.00 -25.11
C PRO A 361 -7.64 25.21 -26.43
N ASP A 362 -7.22 25.84 -27.54
CA ASP A 362 -7.05 25.18 -28.83
C ASP A 362 -5.71 24.44 -28.95
N ALA A 363 -4.75 24.73 -28.08
CA ALA A 363 -3.48 24.04 -28.05
C ALA A 363 -3.60 22.56 -27.65
N ILE A 364 -2.59 21.76 -28.01
CA ILE A 364 -2.45 20.38 -27.50
C ILE A 364 -2.02 20.45 -26.02
N PHE A 365 -2.80 19.83 -25.13
CA PHE A 365 -2.45 19.74 -23.72
C PHE A 365 -1.67 18.46 -23.47
N ASP A 366 -0.37 18.57 -23.13
CA ASP A 366 0.42 17.49 -22.57
C ASP A 366 0.41 17.61 -21.03
N VAL A 367 -0.02 16.55 -20.35
CA VAL A 367 -0.20 16.55 -18.92
C VAL A 367 0.48 15.34 -18.30
N GLN A 368 1.49 15.58 -17.46
CA GLN A 368 2.14 14.54 -16.68
C GLN A 368 2.15 14.91 -15.20
N ILE A 369 1.10 14.52 -14.49
CA ILE A 369 0.92 14.77 -13.05
C ILE A 369 1.35 13.51 -12.29
N LYS A 370 2.63 13.45 -11.89
CA LYS A 370 3.24 12.33 -11.16
C LYS A 370 4.29 12.85 -10.19
N ARG A 371 4.50 12.16 -9.05
CA ARG A 371 5.65 12.41 -8.18
C ARG A 371 6.95 12.21 -8.97
N LEU A 372 7.97 13.00 -8.70
CA LEU A 372 9.27 12.88 -9.34
C LEU A 372 9.90 11.53 -9.00
N HIS A 373 10.24 10.76 -10.02
CA HIS A 373 10.91 9.47 -9.88
C HIS A 373 11.44 8.99 -11.23
N GLU A 374 12.63 8.39 -11.25
CA GLU A 374 13.28 7.93 -12.50
C GLU A 374 12.41 6.95 -13.30
N TYR A 375 11.76 5.96 -12.66
CA TYR A 375 10.94 4.99 -13.37
C TYR A 375 9.69 5.59 -14.03
N LYS A 376 9.28 6.80 -13.65
CA LYS A 376 8.16 7.54 -14.27
C LYS A 376 8.55 8.24 -15.57
N ARG A 377 9.85 8.27 -15.88
CA ARG A 377 10.40 8.74 -17.16
C ARG A 377 9.95 10.16 -17.52
N GLN A 378 9.90 11.08 -16.53
CA GLN A 378 9.53 12.48 -16.78
C GLN A 378 10.49 13.17 -17.76
N LEU A 379 11.79 12.84 -17.70
CA LEU A 379 12.78 13.37 -18.65
C LEU A 379 12.48 12.92 -20.09
N LEU A 380 12.07 11.67 -20.30
CA LEU A 380 11.65 11.19 -21.62
C LEU A 380 10.40 11.93 -22.12
N ASN A 381 9.45 12.23 -21.23
CA ASN A 381 8.30 13.06 -21.57
C ASN A 381 8.70 14.49 -21.97
N ALA A 382 9.66 15.08 -21.26
CA ALA A 382 10.17 16.39 -21.62
C ALA A 382 10.81 16.40 -23.02
N PHE A 383 11.59 15.38 -23.38
CA PHE A 383 12.11 15.22 -24.73
C PHE A 383 11.01 15.01 -25.77
N TYR A 384 9.98 14.24 -25.45
CA TYR A 384 8.82 14.06 -26.33
C TYR A 384 8.10 15.39 -26.59
N VAL A 385 7.94 16.27 -25.60
CA VAL A 385 7.35 17.60 -25.80
C VAL A 385 8.24 18.50 -26.66
N LEU A 386 9.57 18.41 -26.51
CA LEU A 386 10.51 19.22 -27.29
C LEU A 386 10.54 18.80 -28.78
N ASP A 387 10.28 17.54 -29.10
CA ASP A 387 10.32 17.05 -30.47
C ASP A 387 9.28 17.75 -31.39
N PRO A 388 7.95 17.78 -31.07
CA PRO A 388 6.99 18.56 -31.84
C PRO A 388 7.29 20.06 -31.90
N VAL A 389 7.79 20.65 -30.82
CA VAL A 389 8.17 22.07 -30.81
C VAL A 389 9.26 22.39 -31.83
N SER A 390 10.22 21.50 -31.99
CA SER A 390 11.30 21.67 -32.98
C SER A 390 10.80 21.70 -34.41
N TYR A 391 9.73 20.98 -34.73
CA TYR A 391 9.11 20.97 -36.06
C TYR A 391 8.14 22.13 -36.31
N THR A 392 7.52 22.65 -35.27
CA THR A 392 6.49 23.71 -35.38
C THR A 392 7.08 25.13 -35.37
N HIS A 393 8.34 25.30 -34.97
CA HIS A 393 9.02 26.59 -34.86
C HIS A 393 10.20 26.74 -35.83
N LEU A 394 10.34 25.83 -36.80
CA LEU A 394 11.22 25.93 -37.97
C LEU A 394 10.42 26.43 -39.17
#